data_02a826297995a939c0ac8d2bc83a24a0
#
_entry.id   02a826297995a939c0ac8d2bc83a24a0
#
_cell.length_a   1.000
_cell.length_b   1.000
_cell.length_c   1.000
_cell.angle_alpha   90.00
_cell.angle_beta   90.00
_cell.angle_gamma   90.00
#
_symmetry.space_group_name_H-M   'P 1'
#
loop_
_entity.id
_entity.type
_entity.pdbx_description
1 polymer ?
#
loop_
_entity_poly.entity_id
_entity_poly.type
_entity_poly.pdbx_seq_one_letter_code
_entity_poly.pdbx_strand_id
1 'polypeptide(L)'
;MLLAKVVGTVVATRKDERLVSNKLLVVRGVDPAGKFEGNYLVAVDTVDAGAGETVLVVSGSSARMASGMKDCPVDAAIVGIIDVIDVTAVEGKK
;
A
#
# COMPACT_ATOMS: atom_id res chain seq x y z
N MET A 1 -4.80 6.50 5.94
CA MET A 1 -3.64 6.52 5.02
C MET A 1 -2.40 6.15 5.79
N LEU A 2 -1.52 5.38 5.17
CA LEU A 2 -0.37 4.89 5.90
C LEU A 2 0.85 4.76 4.99
N LEU A 3 2.05 4.89 5.58
CA LEU A 3 3.30 4.60 4.91
C LEU A 3 3.60 3.11 5.01
N ALA A 4 4.01 2.52 3.91
CA ALA A 4 4.36 1.10 3.89
C ALA A 4 5.45 0.84 2.87
N LYS A 5 6.05 -0.32 2.95
CA LYS A 5 7.04 -0.78 1.97
C LYS A 5 6.50 -2.04 1.31
N VAL A 6 6.67 -2.14 0.00
CA VAL A 6 6.30 -3.34 -0.74
C VAL A 6 7.33 -4.43 -0.44
N VAL A 7 6.85 -5.54 0.11
CA VAL A 7 7.71 -6.66 0.52
C VAL A 7 7.48 -7.91 -0.31
N GLY A 8 6.47 -7.92 -1.15
CA GLY A 8 6.21 -9.07 -2.00
C GLY A 8 5.03 -8.89 -2.93
N THR A 9 4.77 -9.90 -3.71
CA THR A 9 3.67 -9.92 -4.67
C THR A 9 2.75 -11.09 -4.34
N VAL A 10 1.44 -10.86 -4.50
CA VAL A 10 0.45 -11.93 -4.33
C VAL A 10 0.09 -12.47 -5.69
N VAL A 11 0.21 -13.79 -5.85
CA VAL A 11 -0.27 -14.48 -7.03
C VAL A 11 -1.41 -15.40 -6.58
N ALA A 12 -2.62 -15.11 -7.04
CA ALA A 12 -3.79 -15.90 -6.71
C ALA A 12 -4.34 -16.53 -7.99
N THR A 13 -4.36 -17.87 -8.04
CA THR A 13 -4.84 -18.58 -9.21
C THR A 13 -6.35 -18.50 -9.32
N ARG A 14 -7.04 -18.31 -8.19
CA ARG A 14 -8.48 -18.08 -8.15
C ARG A 14 -8.77 -16.88 -7.27
N LYS A 15 -9.50 -15.95 -7.81
CA LYS A 15 -9.89 -14.75 -7.07
C LYS A 15 -11.14 -14.19 -7.71
N ASP A 16 -11.77 -13.25 -7.01
CA ASP A 16 -12.94 -12.56 -7.52
C ASP A 16 -12.60 -11.98 -8.89
N GLU A 17 -13.48 -12.17 -9.88
CA GLU A 17 -13.21 -11.73 -11.24
C GLU A 17 -13.03 -10.22 -11.36
N ARG A 18 -13.55 -9.48 -10.38
CA ARG A 18 -13.34 -8.03 -10.33
C ARG A 18 -11.90 -7.65 -10.00
N LEU A 19 -11.09 -8.61 -9.56
CA LEU A 19 -9.67 -8.41 -9.26
C LEU A 19 -8.74 -8.97 -10.34
N VAL A 20 -9.28 -9.57 -11.38
CA VAL A 20 -8.48 -10.36 -12.34
C VAL A 20 -7.35 -9.55 -12.98
N SER A 21 -7.61 -8.30 -13.35
CA SER A 21 -6.62 -7.47 -14.01
C SER A 21 -5.80 -6.62 -13.05
N ASN A 22 -5.99 -6.79 -11.75
CA ASN A 22 -5.33 -5.95 -10.75
C ASN A 22 -4.11 -6.64 -10.17
N LYS A 23 -3.06 -5.87 -10.01
CA LYS A 23 -1.84 -6.30 -9.36
C LYS A 23 -2.02 -6.18 -7.85
N LEU A 24 -1.73 -7.26 -7.14
CA LEU A 24 -1.84 -7.32 -5.68
C LEU A 24 -0.46 -7.43 -5.08
N LEU A 25 -0.16 -6.57 -4.13
CA LEU A 25 1.15 -6.55 -3.49
C LEU A 25 1.00 -6.74 -1.99
N VAL A 26 1.99 -7.40 -1.40
CA VAL A 26 2.11 -7.49 0.04
C VAL A 26 2.91 -6.28 0.51
N VAL A 27 2.36 -5.55 1.45
CA VAL A 27 3.03 -4.39 2.02
C VAL A 27 3.09 -4.53 3.53
N ARG A 28 4.04 -3.83 4.14
CA ARG A 28 4.15 -3.77 5.59
C ARG A 28 4.40 -2.32 5.99
N GLY A 29 3.71 -1.87 7.04
CA GLY A 29 3.84 -0.51 7.52
C GLY A 29 5.27 -0.16 7.91
N VAL A 30 5.65 1.08 7.69
CA VAL A 30 6.96 1.60 8.10
C VAL A 30 6.77 2.95 8.78
N ASP A 31 7.71 3.32 9.63
CA ASP A 31 7.76 4.65 10.20
C ASP A 31 8.45 5.61 9.20
N PRO A 32 8.49 6.92 9.48
CA PRO A 32 9.13 7.87 8.56
C PRO A 32 10.62 7.62 8.31
N ALA A 33 11.28 6.86 9.18
CA ALA A 33 12.67 6.50 8.98
C ALA A 33 12.84 5.23 8.15
N GLY A 34 11.74 4.61 7.76
CA GLY A 34 11.75 3.39 6.98
C GLY A 34 11.82 2.10 7.78
N LYS A 35 11.72 2.21 9.09
CA LYS A 35 11.76 1.04 9.96
C LYS A 35 10.39 0.35 9.95
N PHE A 36 10.40 -0.97 9.81
CA PHE A 36 9.16 -1.72 9.79
C PHE A 36 8.41 -1.63 11.12
N GLU A 37 7.11 -1.45 11.02
CA GLU A 37 6.21 -1.49 12.16
C GLU A 37 4.83 -1.95 11.68
N GLY A 38 4.11 -2.65 12.53
CA GLY A 38 2.79 -3.12 12.19
C GLY A 38 2.79 -4.42 11.40
N ASN A 39 1.63 -4.77 10.91
CA ASN A 39 1.38 -6.04 10.26
C ASN A 39 1.49 -5.94 8.74
N TYR A 40 1.56 -7.10 8.11
CA TYR A 40 1.47 -7.20 6.67
C TYR A 40 0.04 -7.00 6.22
N LEU A 41 -0.13 -6.45 5.03
CA LEU A 41 -1.43 -6.43 4.40
C LEU A 41 -1.28 -6.50 2.87
N VAL A 42 -2.38 -6.88 2.21
CA VAL A 42 -2.40 -6.98 0.76
C VAL A 42 -3.15 -5.78 0.21
N ALA A 43 -2.55 -5.11 -0.75
CA ALA A 43 -3.12 -3.90 -1.35
C ALA A 43 -3.14 -4.01 -2.86
N VAL A 44 -4.16 -3.42 -3.47
CA VAL A 44 -4.21 -3.25 -4.92
C VAL A 44 -3.25 -2.15 -5.32
N ASP A 45 -2.48 -2.39 -6.36
CA ASP A 45 -1.51 -1.42 -6.87
C ASP A 45 -2.13 -0.59 -7.99
N THR A 46 -2.18 0.73 -7.81
CA THR A 46 -2.70 1.65 -8.84
C THR A 46 -1.60 2.48 -9.49
N VAL A 47 -0.34 2.32 -9.08
CA VAL A 47 0.75 3.19 -9.52
C VAL A 47 1.97 2.43 -10.04
N ASP A 48 1.83 1.13 -10.23
CA ASP A 48 2.91 0.27 -10.71
C ASP A 48 4.13 0.29 -9.78
N ALA A 49 3.86 0.08 -8.51
CA ALA A 49 4.90 -0.01 -7.49
C ALA A 49 5.66 -1.34 -7.60
N GLY A 50 6.89 -1.35 -7.15
CA GLY A 50 7.73 -2.53 -7.16
C GLY A 50 8.24 -2.89 -5.78
N ALA A 51 8.81 -4.08 -5.66
CA ALA A 51 9.36 -4.58 -4.41
C ALA A 51 10.44 -3.63 -3.89
N GLY A 52 10.40 -3.37 -2.60
CA GLY A 52 11.35 -2.50 -1.94
C GLY A 52 10.98 -1.03 -1.95
N GLU A 53 9.97 -0.64 -2.72
CA GLU A 53 9.55 0.76 -2.76
C GLU A 53 8.68 1.12 -1.56
N THR A 54 8.84 2.35 -1.09
CA THR A 54 7.98 2.92 -0.06
C THR A 54 6.76 3.54 -0.73
N VAL A 55 5.59 3.25 -0.20
CA VAL A 55 4.34 3.61 -0.85
C VAL A 55 3.36 4.22 0.14
N LEU A 56 2.38 4.94 -0.40
CA LEU A 56 1.22 5.41 0.36
C LEU A 56 0.07 4.45 0.14
N VAL A 57 -0.55 4.03 1.24
CA VAL A 57 -1.66 3.08 1.22
C VAL A 57 -2.88 3.75 1.83
N VAL A 58 -4.01 3.67 1.14
CA VAL A 58 -5.31 4.06 1.68
C VAL A 58 -6.14 2.83 1.92
N SER A 59 -7.16 2.93 2.78
CA SER A 59 -7.97 1.79 3.16
C SER A 59 -9.46 2.12 3.13
N GLY A 60 -10.29 1.10 3.27
CA GLY A 60 -11.74 1.24 3.32
C GLY A 60 -12.32 1.74 2.02
N SER A 61 -13.32 2.61 2.11
CA SER A 61 -13.97 3.17 0.92
C SER A 61 -13.03 4.04 0.10
N SER A 62 -12.05 4.67 0.74
CA SER A 62 -11.04 5.44 0.03
C SER A 62 -10.22 4.56 -0.91
N ALA A 63 -9.93 3.33 -0.50
CA ALA A 63 -9.21 2.39 -1.35
C ALA A 63 -10.02 2.04 -2.59
N ARG A 64 -11.31 1.81 -2.43
CA ARG A 64 -12.19 1.50 -3.56
C ARG A 64 -12.30 2.67 -4.53
N MET A 65 -12.41 3.88 -4.00
CA MET A 65 -12.47 5.09 -4.82
C MET A 65 -11.18 5.30 -5.59
N ALA A 66 -10.03 5.13 -4.93
CA ALA A 66 -8.73 5.31 -5.55
C ALA A 66 -8.49 4.30 -6.67
N SER A 67 -8.95 3.08 -6.50
CA SER A 67 -8.77 2.03 -7.50
C SER A 67 -9.76 2.16 -8.66
N GLY A 68 -10.78 3.00 -8.54
CA GLY A 68 -11.83 3.14 -9.53
C GLY A 68 -12.80 1.96 -9.55
N MET A 69 -12.81 1.16 -8.49
CA MET A 69 -13.58 -0.08 -8.44
C MET A 69 -14.54 -0.06 -7.25
N LYS A 70 -15.60 0.74 -7.39
CA LYS A 70 -16.56 0.96 -6.30
C LYS A 70 -17.18 -0.33 -5.76
N ASP A 71 -17.42 -1.28 -6.64
CA ASP A 71 -18.07 -2.53 -6.26
C ASP A 71 -17.11 -3.68 -6.07
N CYS A 72 -15.81 -3.41 -6.07
CA CYS A 72 -14.79 -4.42 -5.94
C CYS A 72 -14.46 -4.68 -4.47
N PRO A 73 -14.17 -5.93 -4.08
CA PRO A 73 -13.82 -6.24 -2.69
C PRO A 73 -12.38 -5.80 -2.37
N VAL A 74 -12.13 -4.51 -2.40
CA VAL A 74 -10.83 -3.90 -2.13
C VAL A 74 -10.95 -3.04 -0.89
N ASP A 75 -10.08 -3.26 0.09
CA ASP A 75 -10.05 -2.45 1.30
C ASP A 75 -8.69 -1.80 1.55
N ALA A 76 -7.74 -2.00 0.65
CA ALA A 76 -6.44 -1.31 0.71
C ALA A 76 -5.93 -1.10 -0.70
N ALA A 77 -5.43 0.09 -0.98
CA ALA A 77 -4.89 0.43 -2.30
C ALA A 77 -3.64 1.28 -2.14
N ILE A 78 -2.64 0.98 -2.97
CA ILE A 78 -1.44 1.80 -3.08
C ILE A 78 -1.75 2.95 -4.03
N VAL A 79 -1.60 4.17 -3.56
CA VAL A 79 -1.97 5.37 -4.33
C VAL A 79 -0.79 6.27 -4.64
N GLY A 80 0.40 5.96 -4.16
CA GLY A 80 1.59 6.75 -4.46
C GLY A 80 2.85 5.99 -4.16
N ILE A 81 3.90 6.32 -4.90
CA ILE A 81 5.26 5.85 -4.63
C ILE A 81 5.99 7.04 -4.02
N ILE A 82 6.66 6.81 -2.90
CA ILE A 82 7.30 7.87 -2.14
C ILE A 82 8.79 7.87 -2.41
N ASP A 83 9.30 8.97 -2.90
CA ASP A 83 10.73 9.13 -3.13
C ASP A 83 11.43 9.77 -1.94
N VAL A 84 10.76 10.72 -1.29
CA VAL A 84 11.38 11.49 -0.19
C VAL A 84 10.36 11.67 0.94
N ILE A 85 10.81 11.46 2.16
CA ILE A 85 10.06 11.80 3.35
C ILE A 85 10.90 12.83 4.11
N ASP A 86 10.34 14.01 4.30
CA ASP A 86 11.02 15.09 5.00
C ASP A 86 10.43 15.23 6.40
N VAL A 87 11.23 14.94 7.40
CA VAL A 87 10.82 15.04 8.80
C VAL A 87 11.53 16.23 9.43
N THR A 88 10.78 17.28 9.66
CA THR A 88 11.34 18.53 10.18
C THR A 88 11.43 18.59 11.68
N ALA A 89 10.73 17.71 12.39
CA ALA A 89 10.79 17.60 13.84
C ALA A 89 11.29 16.22 14.23
N VAL A 90 12.22 16.16 15.17
CA VAL A 90 12.81 14.89 15.59
C VAL A 90 11.98 14.33 16.74
N GLU A 91 11.26 13.25 16.45
CA GLU A 91 10.44 12.57 17.44
C GLU A 91 11.28 12.04 18.58
N GLY A 92 10.73 12.13 19.80
CA GLY A 92 11.42 11.65 20.99
C GLY A 92 12.60 12.50 21.43
N LYS A 93 12.86 13.55 20.71
CA LYS A 93 13.96 14.47 21.01
C LYS A 93 13.46 15.57 21.94
N LYS A 94 14.27 15.94 22.90
CA LYS A 94 13.91 17.00 23.86
C LYS A 94 14.70 18.22 23.65
#